data_d347974d7297c2e31ee2bd2121dbcab2
#
_entry.id   d347974d7297c2e31ee2bd2121dbcab2
#
_cell.length_a   1.000
_cell.length_b   1.000
_cell.length_c   1.000
_cell.angle_alpha   90.00
_cell.angle_beta   90.00
_cell.angle_gamma   90.00
#
_symmetry.space_group_name_H-M   'P 1'
#
loop_
_entity.id
_entity.type
_entity.pdbx_description
1 polymer ?
#
loop_
_entity_poly.entity_id
_entity_poly.type
_entity_poly.pdbx_seq_one_letter_code
_entity_poly.pdbx_strand_id
1 'polypeptide(L)'
;MLRIAVITLATLCCLPVARAGQTRQPIPVARDADPFAPVYVLTAPEHARYLRGTAKILSTRTDRAGRRVSLLEMQQHQVDDLSTEIHAREDRCGGFFAFATRAEAEQFLVADQTAAVMAGKYGVFDDPLAIDNGALIAPTLAQVDAQHMANMIWMLSEHYPNRYFASVNGTNSALAIRDYWRALAAGRRDISTEMVGCGNCGVQSSVVLTIRGTRWPDEIVVLGAHLDSISNVVLPDGERDAPGADDDASGIAVLTDVLRIAMANGWRPQRTVKLMGYAAEEVGLRGSRAIAQQYAIEGRKVVGVLQLDMTNYKTGSLDMRLVTDYSSPVMQQYLVGLFDTYLAPLGHTRGTITCGYACSDHASWTQYGFPSAFMFEPAAGTTSLSDDFPYIHTPNDTLANMGLSTAPSVAFVRLGLAFMGELGEVRTPLALPLPSTRK
;
A
#
# COMPACT_ATOMS: atom_id res chain seq x y z
N MET A 1 17.02 -54.04 -38.94
CA MET A 1 15.86 -53.19 -39.08
C MET A 1 15.93 -52.08 -38.02
N LEU A 2 16.42 -50.94 -38.45
CA LEU A 2 16.68 -49.79 -37.58
C LEU A 2 15.46 -48.85 -37.64
N ARG A 3 14.77 -48.59 -36.50
CA ARG A 3 13.67 -47.64 -36.42
C ARG A 3 14.25 -46.27 -36.02
N ILE A 4 14.20 -45.35 -36.97
CA ILE A 4 14.54 -43.93 -36.77
C ILE A 4 13.34 -43.26 -36.11
N ALA A 5 13.53 -42.69 -34.96
CA ALA A 5 12.54 -41.82 -34.33
C ALA A 5 12.72 -40.38 -34.86
N VAL A 6 11.67 -39.87 -35.51
CA VAL A 6 11.61 -38.48 -35.98
C VAL A 6 11.20 -37.58 -34.82
N ILE A 7 12.10 -36.71 -34.39
CA ILE A 7 11.80 -35.64 -33.42
C ILE A 7 11.28 -34.45 -34.24
N THR A 8 10.01 -34.13 -34.06
CA THR A 8 9.40 -32.96 -34.66
C THR A 8 9.73 -31.72 -33.79
N LEU A 9 10.57 -30.86 -34.33
CA LEU A 9 10.87 -29.56 -33.74
C LEU A 9 9.66 -28.66 -33.99
N ALA A 10 8.96 -28.25 -32.93
CA ALA A 10 7.92 -27.23 -32.98
C ALA A 10 8.59 -25.85 -33.10
N THR A 11 8.51 -25.27 -34.29
CA THR A 11 8.95 -23.90 -34.57
C THR A 11 7.96 -22.92 -33.89
N LEU A 12 8.41 -22.25 -32.85
CA LEU A 12 7.70 -21.11 -32.26
C LEU A 12 7.72 -19.95 -33.29
N CYS A 13 6.58 -19.67 -33.88
CA CYS A 13 6.40 -18.48 -34.71
C CYS A 13 6.43 -17.24 -33.82
N CYS A 14 7.51 -16.46 -33.93
CA CYS A 14 7.53 -15.08 -33.47
C CYS A 14 6.57 -14.26 -34.35
N LEU A 15 5.40 -13.94 -33.83
CA LEU A 15 4.53 -12.94 -34.46
C LEU A 15 5.13 -11.54 -34.20
N PRO A 16 5.27 -10.71 -35.23
CA PRO A 16 5.69 -9.33 -35.02
C PRO A 16 4.59 -8.57 -34.31
N VAL A 17 4.92 -8.01 -33.13
CA VAL A 17 4.06 -7.04 -32.45
C VAL A 17 4.00 -5.80 -33.33
N ALA A 18 2.94 -5.67 -34.10
CA ALA A 18 2.61 -4.44 -34.80
C ALA A 18 2.29 -3.37 -33.74
N ARG A 19 3.19 -2.41 -33.56
CA ARG A 19 2.88 -1.12 -32.93
C ARG A 19 1.88 -0.39 -33.84
N ALA A 20 0.60 -0.72 -33.70
CA ALA A 20 -0.46 0.16 -34.18
C ALA A 20 -0.53 1.30 -33.14
N GLY A 21 -0.29 2.52 -33.56
CA GLY A 21 -0.63 3.71 -32.80
C GLY A 21 -2.13 3.66 -32.54
N GLN A 22 -2.50 3.12 -31.38
CA GLN A 22 -3.86 3.24 -30.88
C GLN A 22 -4.01 4.71 -30.50
N THR A 23 -4.80 5.45 -31.28
CA THR A 23 -5.40 6.69 -30.81
C THR A 23 -6.17 6.35 -29.55
N ARG A 24 -5.65 6.79 -28.37
CA ARG A 24 -6.33 6.63 -27.08
C ARG A 24 -7.75 7.16 -27.26
N GLN A 25 -8.75 6.30 -27.13
CA GLN A 25 -10.13 6.74 -27.00
C GLN A 25 -10.24 7.48 -25.67
N PRO A 26 -10.87 8.65 -25.60
CA PRO A 26 -11.10 9.34 -24.34
C PRO A 26 -11.84 8.40 -23.41
N ILE A 27 -11.25 8.11 -22.25
CA ILE A 27 -11.90 7.30 -21.23
C ILE A 27 -12.94 8.21 -20.56
N PRO A 28 -14.22 7.84 -20.55
CA PRO A 28 -15.23 8.69 -19.93
C PRO A 28 -14.90 8.89 -18.44
N VAL A 29 -14.75 10.12 -18.00
CA VAL A 29 -14.66 10.47 -16.58
C VAL A 29 -15.91 9.90 -15.90
N ALA A 30 -15.72 9.12 -14.84
CA ALA A 30 -16.83 8.58 -14.08
C ALA A 30 -17.66 9.72 -13.50
N ARG A 31 -18.94 9.79 -13.85
CA ARG A 31 -19.83 10.88 -13.48
C ARG A 31 -20.22 10.94 -12.00
N ASP A 32 -19.73 9.99 -11.18
CA ASP A 32 -20.23 9.79 -9.82
C ASP A 32 -19.51 10.60 -8.74
N ALA A 33 -18.44 11.31 -9.07
CA ALA A 33 -17.83 12.27 -8.13
C ALA A 33 -18.22 13.68 -8.57
N ASP A 34 -19.23 14.25 -7.92
CA ASP A 34 -19.57 15.67 -8.09
C ASP A 34 -18.36 16.54 -7.69
N PRO A 35 -17.70 17.23 -8.64
CA PRO A 35 -16.53 18.05 -8.35
C PRO A 35 -16.84 19.21 -7.40
N PHE A 36 -18.10 19.55 -7.24
CA PHE A 36 -18.57 20.62 -6.34
C PHE A 36 -19.12 20.08 -5.01
N ALA A 37 -19.13 18.77 -4.79
CA ALA A 37 -19.53 18.21 -3.52
C ALA A 37 -18.64 18.75 -2.38
N PRO A 38 -19.21 19.02 -1.19
CA PRO A 38 -18.41 19.46 -0.05
C PRO A 38 -17.54 18.32 0.46
N VAL A 39 -16.28 18.66 0.75
CA VAL A 39 -15.30 17.77 1.37
C VAL A 39 -14.72 18.46 2.60
N TYR A 40 -14.47 17.68 3.64
CA TYR A 40 -13.93 18.16 4.91
C TYR A 40 -12.51 17.65 5.07
N VAL A 41 -11.54 18.56 5.17
CA VAL A 41 -10.12 18.22 5.15
C VAL A 41 -9.47 18.63 6.47
N LEU A 42 -8.77 17.67 7.11
CA LEU A 42 -7.91 17.93 8.25
C LEU A 42 -6.46 18.03 7.77
N THR A 43 -5.88 19.21 7.97
CA THR A 43 -4.54 19.52 7.48
C THR A 43 -3.86 20.59 8.37
N ALA A 44 -2.62 20.94 8.08
CA ALA A 44 -1.92 22.04 8.78
C ALA A 44 -2.63 23.40 8.53
N PRO A 45 -2.66 24.31 9.53
CA PRO A 45 -3.41 25.56 9.40
C PRO A 45 -2.98 26.48 8.25
N GLU A 46 -1.71 26.41 7.85
CA GLU A 46 -1.12 27.18 6.76
C GLU A 46 -1.70 26.81 5.39
N HIS A 47 -2.11 25.57 5.20
CA HIS A 47 -2.63 25.07 3.93
C HIS A 47 -3.93 25.75 3.47
N ALA A 48 -4.72 26.28 4.40
CA ALA A 48 -5.89 27.07 4.06
C ALA A 48 -5.55 28.29 3.17
N ARG A 49 -4.32 28.80 3.27
CA ARG A 49 -3.85 29.95 2.47
C ARG A 49 -3.50 29.55 1.03
N TYR A 50 -3.16 28.28 0.80
CA TYR A 50 -2.79 27.80 -0.54
C TYR A 50 -3.98 27.84 -1.49
N LEU A 51 -5.18 27.68 -0.99
CA LEU A 51 -6.43 27.72 -1.74
C LEU A 51 -7.00 29.15 -1.94
N ARG A 52 -6.20 30.19 -1.71
CA ARG A 52 -6.54 31.62 -1.98
C ARG A 52 -7.88 32.07 -1.41
N GLY A 53 -8.27 31.51 -0.25
CA GLY A 53 -9.50 31.91 0.45
C GLY A 53 -10.77 31.22 -0.03
N THR A 54 -10.68 30.20 -0.87
CA THR A 54 -11.83 29.40 -1.32
C THR A 54 -12.21 28.30 -0.34
N ALA A 55 -11.29 27.90 0.57
CA ALA A 55 -11.56 26.96 1.64
C ALA A 55 -12.00 27.71 2.92
N LYS A 56 -13.02 27.17 3.59
CA LYS A 56 -13.54 27.72 4.85
C LYS A 56 -12.96 26.97 6.04
N ILE A 57 -12.26 27.68 6.94
CA ILE A 57 -11.78 27.12 8.20
C ILE A 57 -12.98 26.97 9.15
N LEU A 58 -13.28 25.74 9.56
CA LEU A 58 -14.34 25.43 10.51
C LEU A 58 -13.84 25.45 11.96
N SER A 59 -12.65 24.90 12.20
CA SER A 59 -12.00 24.90 13.52
C SER A 59 -10.50 24.66 13.38
N THR A 60 -9.74 25.08 14.39
CA THR A 60 -8.33 24.73 14.56
C THR A 60 -8.14 24.15 15.94
N ARG A 61 -7.44 23.04 16.04
CA ARG A 61 -7.20 22.30 17.28
C ARG A 61 -5.76 21.81 17.35
N THR A 62 -5.37 21.27 18.48
CA THR A 62 -4.11 20.55 18.66
C THR A 62 -4.39 19.06 18.64
N ASP A 63 -3.68 18.31 17.80
CA ASP A 63 -3.76 16.86 17.76
C ASP A 63 -3.06 16.23 18.98
N ARG A 64 -3.15 14.91 19.10
CA ARG A 64 -2.52 14.13 20.17
C ARG A 64 -0.99 14.30 20.25
N ALA A 65 -0.34 14.59 19.12
CA ALA A 65 1.11 14.80 19.04
C ALA A 65 1.52 16.26 19.34
N GLY A 66 0.56 17.13 19.72
CA GLY A 66 0.82 18.54 19.99
C GLY A 66 0.89 19.44 18.74
N ARG A 67 0.57 18.92 17.55
CA ARG A 67 0.58 19.68 16.30
C ARG A 67 -0.75 20.41 16.10
N ARG A 68 -0.68 21.60 15.54
CA ARG A 68 -1.91 22.34 15.18
C ARG A 68 -2.48 21.78 13.89
N VAL A 69 -3.77 21.46 13.89
CA VAL A 69 -4.53 20.99 12.72
C VAL A 69 -5.79 21.83 12.54
N SER A 70 -6.13 22.13 11.30
CA SER A 70 -7.35 22.84 10.92
C SER A 70 -8.30 21.92 10.18
N LEU A 71 -9.57 21.98 10.52
CA LEU A 71 -10.66 21.39 9.75
C LEU A 71 -11.13 22.43 8.74
N LEU A 72 -10.98 22.11 7.48
CA LEU A 72 -11.39 22.94 6.33
C LEU A 72 -12.63 22.32 5.69
N GLU A 73 -13.54 23.20 5.22
CA GLU A 73 -14.61 22.84 4.30
C GLU A 73 -14.25 23.41 2.92
N MET A 74 -14.26 22.57 1.90
CA MET A 74 -13.93 22.92 0.52
C MET A 74 -14.74 22.06 -0.47
N GLN A 75 -14.60 22.29 -1.76
CA GLN A 75 -15.20 21.46 -2.80
C GLN A 75 -14.25 20.34 -3.23
N GLN A 76 -14.79 19.24 -3.76
CA GLN A 76 -14.01 18.06 -4.14
C GLN A 76 -12.86 18.39 -5.11
N HIS A 77 -13.09 19.21 -6.15
CA HIS A 77 -12.04 19.59 -7.09
C HIS A 77 -10.88 20.38 -6.44
N GLN A 78 -11.11 21.04 -5.32
CA GLN A 78 -10.08 21.81 -4.61
C GLN A 78 -9.14 20.92 -3.79
N VAL A 79 -9.46 19.65 -3.59
CA VAL A 79 -8.56 18.68 -2.91
C VAL A 79 -7.32 18.43 -3.77
N ASP A 80 -7.49 18.33 -5.08
CA ASP A 80 -6.39 18.18 -6.02
C ASP A 80 -5.51 19.44 -6.08
N ASP A 81 -6.16 20.62 -6.08
CA ASP A 81 -5.45 21.89 -6.01
C ASP A 81 -4.63 21.98 -4.71
N LEU A 82 -5.20 21.52 -3.59
CA LEU A 82 -4.49 21.49 -2.31
C LEU A 82 -3.28 20.56 -2.35
N SER A 83 -3.43 19.33 -2.87
CA SER A 83 -2.33 18.39 -3.02
C SER A 83 -1.21 18.97 -3.90
N THR A 84 -1.59 19.52 -5.05
CA THR A 84 -0.64 20.17 -5.99
C THR A 84 0.12 21.34 -5.35
N GLU A 85 -0.59 22.22 -4.62
CA GLU A 85 0.02 23.37 -3.96
C GLU A 85 0.94 22.96 -2.79
N ILE A 86 0.58 21.93 -2.03
CA ILE A 86 1.44 21.36 -0.98
C ILE A 86 2.71 20.80 -1.62
N HIS A 87 2.59 19.99 -2.67
CA HIS A 87 3.74 19.43 -3.37
C HIS A 87 4.67 20.53 -3.91
N ALA A 88 4.10 21.53 -4.58
CA ALA A 88 4.89 22.63 -5.18
C ALA A 88 5.60 23.52 -4.15
N ARG A 89 5.06 23.67 -2.94
CA ARG A 89 5.60 24.60 -1.91
C ARG A 89 6.44 23.92 -0.85
N GLU A 90 6.15 22.65 -0.56
CA GLU A 90 6.72 21.94 0.58
C GLU A 90 7.51 20.70 0.14
N ASP A 91 7.53 20.42 -1.18
CA ASP A 91 8.25 19.30 -1.79
C ASP A 91 7.93 17.98 -1.09
N ARG A 92 6.61 17.68 -0.96
CA ARG A 92 6.08 16.47 -0.31
C ARG A 92 4.69 16.10 -0.81
N CYS A 93 4.26 14.88 -0.56
CA CYS A 93 2.90 14.40 -0.81
C CYS A 93 1.85 15.18 -0.01
N GLY A 94 0.57 15.03 -0.36
CA GLY A 94 -0.54 15.79 0.22
C GLY A 94 -0.59 15.79 1.75
N GLY A 95 -0.56 14.62 2.38
CA GLY A 95 -0.44 14.47 3.82
C GLY A 95 -1.56 15.11 4.64
N PHE A 96 -2.79 14.89 4.22
CA PHE A 96 -3.99 15.35 4.91
C PHE A 96 -5.04 14.23 4.95
N PHE A 97 -6.06 14.39 5.80
CA PHE A 97 -7.20 13.48 5.84
C PHE A 97 -8.43 14.15 5.23
N ALA A 98 -9.12 13.46 4.30
CA ALA A 98 -10.32 13.96 3.69
C ALA A 98 -11.55 13.10 4.02
N PHE A 99 -12.68 13.76 4.32
CA PHE A 99 -13.91 13.15 4.78
C PHE A 99 -15.10 13.59 3.93
N ALA A 100 -16.07 12.70 3.74
CA ALA A 100 -17.30 13.01 3.04
C ALA A 100 -18.22 13.94 3.86
N THR A 101 -18.14 13.86 5.18
CA THR A 101 -18.98 14.66 6.07
C THR A 101 -18.18 15.30 7.19
N ARG A 102 -18.68 16.45 7.67
CA ARG A 102 -18.13 17.13 8.83
C ARG A 102 -18.16 16.23 10.08
N ALA A 103 -19.21 15.45 10.24
CA ALA A 103 -19.36 14.56 11.39
C ALA A 103 -18.27 13.50 11.42
N GLU A 104 -17.90 12.91 10.27
CA GLU A 104 -16.76 11.97 10.20
C GLU A 104 -15.44 12.62 10.58
N ALA A 105 -15.17 13.85 10.12
CA ALA A 105 -13.96 14.58 10.47
C ALA A 105 -13.89 14.90 11.98
N GLU A 106 -15.01 15.29 12.57
CA GLU A 106 -15.09 15.56 14.01
C GLU A 106 -14.93 14.29 14.84
N GLN A 107 -15.54 13.17 14.41
CA GLN A 107 -15.35 11.85 15.05
C GLN A 107 -13.89 11.39 14.97
N PHE A 108 -13.22 11.60 13.84
CA PHE A 108 -11.82 11.31 13.67
C PHE A 108 -10.93 12.08 14.65
N LEU A 109 -11.19 13.37 14.85
CA LEU A 109 -10.49 14.19 15.85
C LEU A 109 -10.69 13.68 17.28
N VAL A 110 -11.88 13.15 17.61
CA VAL A 110 -12.15 12.51 18.89
C VAL A 110 -11.39 11.19 19.01
N ALA A 111 -11.39 10.38 17.94
CA ALA A 111 -10.65 9.13 17.89
C ALA A 111 -9.14 9.37 18.08
N ASP A 112 -8.58 10.41 17.48
CA ASP A 112 -7.18 10.80 17.69
C ASP A 112 -6.86 11.03 19.17
N GLN A 113 -7.68 11.79 19.87
CA GLN A 113 -7.47 12.08 21.28
C GLN A 113 -7.60 10.84 22.18
N THR A 114 -8.40 9.86 21.78
CA THR A 114 -8.65 8.62 22.52
C THR A 114 -7.77 7.45 22.06
N ALA A 115 -7.05 7.59 20.97
CA ALA A 115 -6.26 6.51 20.38
C ALA A 115 -5.21 5.91 21.33
N ALA A 116 -4.62 6.71 22.23
CA ALA A 116 -3.69 6.19 23.23
C ALA A 116 -4.39 5.21 24.23
N VAL A 117 -5.65 5.47 24.57
CA VAL A 117 -6.47 4.59 25.40
C VAL A 117 -6.83 3.32 24.63
N MET A 118 -7.14 3.48 23.34
CA MET A 118 -7.45 2.35 22.46
C MET A 118 -6.21 1.51 22.13
N ALA A 119 -5.03 2.13 21.94
CA ALA A 119 -3.77 1.42 21.80
C ALA A 119 -3.44 0.55 23.02
N GLY A 120 -3.72 1.03 24.23
CA GLY A 120 -3.65 0.21 25.44
C GLY A 120 -4.63 -0.96 25.46
N LYS A 121 -5.77 -0.83 24.77
CA LYS A 121 -6.78 -1.89 24.66
C LYS A 121 -6.47 -2.94 23.59
N TYR A 122 -5.85 -2.52 22.46
CA TYR A 122 -5.54 -3.38 21.32
C TYR A 122 -4.07 -3.80 21.26
N GLY A 123 -3.17 -3.09 21.91
CA GLY A 123 -1.71 -3.28 21.85
C GLY A 123 -1.08 -3.97 23.05
N VAL A 124 -1.89 -4.44 24.02
CA VAL A 124 -1.37 -5.34 25.07
C VAL A 124 -1.35 -6.74 24.48
N PHE A 125 -0.20 -7.11 23.94
CA PHE A 125 0.08 -8.51 23.67
C PHE A 125 0.39 -9.17 25.00
N ASP A 126 -0.29 -10.26 25.34
CA ASP A 126 0.01 -11.08 26.51
C ASP A 126 1.40 -11.71 26.40
N ASP A 127 1.96 -11.77 25.18
CA ASP A 127 3.32 -12.19 24.87
C ASP A 127 4.03 -11.12 24.02
N PRO A 128 5.34 -10.86 24.24
CA PRO A 128 6.13 -10.04 23.34
C PRO A 128 6.06 -10.62 21.93
N LEU A 129 6.00 -9.75 20.93
CA LEU A 129 5.97 -10.15 19.51
C LEU A 129 7.23 -10.97 19.21
N ALA A 130 7.08 -12.30 19.22
CA ALA A 130 8.19 -13.22 19.01
C ALA A 130 8.69 -13.16 17.54
N ILE A 131 9.99 -13.37 17.36
CA ILE A 131 10.64 -13.57 16.06
C ILE A 131 11.35 -14.93 16.16
N ASP A 132 10.63 -16.00 15.85
CA ASP A 132 11.11 -17.36 16.07
C ASP A 132 10.75 -18.35 14.93
N ASN A 133 10.13 -17.85 13.85
CA ASN A 133 9.67 -18.68 12.72
C ASN A 133 10.70 -18.77 11.56
N GLY A 134 11.97 -18.49 11.87
CA GLY A 134 13.05 -18.38 10.89
C GLY A 134 13.25 -19.61 10.01
N ALA A 135 13.06 -20.81 10.55
CA ALA A 135 13.19 -22.06 9.78
C ALA A 135 12.21 -22.12 8.58
N LEU A 136 11.04 -21.49 8.70
CA LEU A 136 10.03 -21.45 7.65
C LEU A 136 10.22 -20.24 6.73
N ILE A 137 10.63 -19.09 7.26
CA ILE A 137 10.74 -17.84 6.52
C ILE A 137 12.02 -17.78 5.68
N ALA A 138 13.19 -18.08 6.27
CA ALA A 138 14.47 -17.87 5.62
C ALA A 138 14.59 -18.53 4.22
N PRO A 139 14.09 -19.75 3.95
CA PRO A 139 14.14 -20.33 2.61
C PRO A 139 13.31 -19.59 1.57
N THR A 140 12.30 -18.82 1.99
CA THR A 140 11.41 -18.09 1.08
C THR A 140 12.01 -16.76 0.61
N LEU A 141 12.94 -16.19 1.39
CA LEU A 141 13.57 -14.90 1.07
C LEU A 141 14.42 -14.95 -0.21
N ALA A 142 14.87 -16.14 -0.62
CA ALA A 142 15.58 -16.36 -1.87
C ALA A 142 14.66 -16.54 -3.09
N GLN A 143 13.34 -16.63 -2.88
CA GLN A 143 12.34 -16.84 -3.94
C GLN A 143 11.77 -15.53 -4.50
N VAL A 144 12.23 -14.39 -3.97
CA VAL A 144 11.83 -13.06 -4.46
C VAL A 144 12.31 -12.88 -5.90
N ASP A 145 11.40 -12.49 -6.77
CA ASP A 145 11.68 -12.36 -8.20
C ASP A 145 11.42 -10.91 -8.65
N ALA A 146 12.51 -10.20 -8.89
CA ALA A 146 12.47 -8.82 -9.38
C ALA A 146 11.68 -8.69 -10.70
N GLN A 147 11.73 -9.70 -11.59
CA GLN A 147 10.99 -9.65 -12.85
C GLN A 147 9.48 -9.73 -12.64
N HIS A 148 9.00 -10.46 -11.64
CA HIS A 148 7.58 -10.47 -11.27
C HIS A 148 7.10 -9.09 -10.86
N MET A 149 7.88 -8.40 -10.02
CA MET A 149 7.57 -7.04 -9.59
C MET A 149 7.59 -6.06 -10.78
N ALA A 150 8.62 -6.15 -11.64
CA ALA A 150 8.69 -5.31 -12.84
C ALA A 150 7.47 -5.47 -13.76
N ASN A 151 7.00 -6.70 -13.94
CA ASN A 151 5.80 -6.98 -14.75
C ASN A 151 4.54 -6.39 -14.11
N MET A 152 4.42 -6.43 -12.77
CA MET A 152 3.29 -5.85 -12.06
C MET A 152 3.29 -4.32 -12.13
N ILE A 153 4.44 -3.69 -11.86
CA ILE A 153 4.60 -2.24 -11.99
C ILE A 153 4.29 -1.81 -13.43
N TRP A 154 4.87 -2.49 -14.43
CA TRP A 154 4.59 -2.21 -15.83
C TRP A 154 3.11 -2.33 -16.17
N MET A 155 2.45 -3.39 -15.71
CA MET A 155 1.01 -3.57 -15.91
C MET A 155 0.22 -2.40 -15.31
N LEU A 156 0.53 -1.97 -14.10
CA LEU A 156 -0.21 -0.91 -13.43
C LEU A 156 0.10 0.48 -14.03
N SER A 157 1.34 0.77 -14.38
CA SER A 157 1.73 2.09 -14.87
C SER A 157 1.48 2.30 -16.37
N GLU A 158 1.56 1.24 -17.18
CA GLU A 158 1.43 1.36 -18.64
C GLU A 158 0.05 0.95 -19.16
N HIS A 159 -0.60 -0.08 -18.53
CA HIS A 159 -1.96 -0.47 -18.90
C HIS A 159 -3.02 0.39 -18.25
N TYR A 160 -2.73 0.92 -17.07
CA TYR A 160 -3.60 1.81 -16.30
C TYR A 160 -2.86 3.12 -15.95
N PRO A 161 -2.45 3.92 -16.97
CA PRO A 161 -1.57 5.07 -16.78
C PRO A 161 -2.24 6.24 -16.07
N ASN A 162 -3.47 6.07 -15.60
CA ASN A 162 -4.23 7.00 -14.78
C ASN A 162 -5.08 6.20 -13.80
N ARG A 163 -4.49 5.81 -12.67
CA ARG A 163 -5.24 5.10 -11.63
C ARG A 163 -5.95 6.03 -10.64
N TYR A 164 -6.10 7.29 -11.03
CA TYR A 164 -6.79 8.28 -10.21
C TYR A 164 -8.15 7.77 -9.72
N PHE A 165 -8.48 8.02 -8.46
CA PHE A 165 -9.62 7.44 -7.76
C PHE A 165 -10.99 7.66 -8.44
N ALA A 166 -11.12 8.75 -9.22
CA ALA A 166 -12.34 9.09 -9.94
C ALA A 166 -12.31 8.67 -11.42
N SER A 167 -11.22 8.02 -11.89
CA SER A 167 -11.08 7.55 -13.27
C SER A 167 -11.63 6.13 -13.46
N VAL A 168 -11.99 5.81 -14.70
CA VAL A 168 -12.36 4.43 -15.09
C VAL A 168 -11.19 3.47 -14.86
N ASN A 169 -9.96 3.91 -15.11
CA ASN A 169 -8.77 3.10 -14.87
C ASN A 169 -8.51 2.89 -13.37
N GLY A 170 -8.88 3.83 -12.50
CA GLY A 170 -8.88 3.62 -11.05
C GLY A 170 -9.74 2.42 -10.65
N THR A 171 -10.94 2.29 -11.23
CA THR A 171 -11.79 1.11 -11.03
C THR A 171 -11.19 -0.15 -11.66
N ASN A 172 -10.75 -0.06 -12.93
CA ASN A 172 -10.30 -1.23 -13.69
C ASN A 172 -9.01 -1.82 -13.13
N SER A 173 -8.06 -1.00 -12.67
CA SER A 173 -6.84 -1.46 -12.00
C SER A 173 -7.13 -2.20 -10.71
N ALA A 174 -8.06 -1.68 -9.88
CA ALA A 174 -8.48 -2.35 -8.66
C ALA A 174 -9.12 -3.74 -8.95
N LEU A 175 -9.98 -3.82 -9.98
CA LEU A 175 -10.56 -5.09 -10.42
C LEU A 175 -9.48 -6.05 -10.93
N ALA A 176 -8.49 -5.56 -11.70
CA ALA A 176 -7.39 -6.37 -12.20
C ALA A 176 -6.54 -6.96 -11.07
N ILE A 177 -6.20 -6.15 -10.05
CA ILE A 177 -5.47 -6.61 -8.86
C ILE A 177 -6.28 -7.65 -8.09
N ARG A 178 -7.58 -7.40 -7.85
CA ARG A 178 -8.47 -8.39 -7.21
C ARG A 178 -8.42 -9.73 -7.93
N ASP A 179 -8.56 -9.71 -9.25
CA ASP A 179 -8.64 -10.94 -10.04
C ASP A 179 -7.28 -11.63 -10.14
N TYR A 180 -6.19 -10.88 -10.19
CA TYR A 180 -4.83 -11.43 -10.13
C TYR A 180 -4.56 -12.12 -8.80
N TRP A 181 -4.88 -11.47 -7.68
CA TRP A 181 -4.72 -12.07 -6.34
C TRP A 181 -5.60 -13.31 -6.15
N ARG A 182 -6.83 -13.30 -6.69
CA ARG A 182 -7.69 -14.49 -6.71
C ARG A 182 -7.08 -15.64 -7.51
N ALA A 183 -6.44 -15.35 -8.64
CA ALA A 183 -5.78 -16.36 -9.45
C ALA A 183 -4.57 -16.98 -8.72
N LEU A 184 -3.76 -16.17 -8.03
CA LEU A 184 -2.67 -16.66 -7.18
C LEU A 184 -3.17 -17.56 -6.04
N ALA A 185 -4.34 -17.27 -5.50
CA ALA A 185 -4.98 -18.01 -4.41
C ALA A 185 -5.88 -19.17 -4.90
N ALA A 186 -5.86 -19.51 -6.20
CA ALA A 186 -6.75 -20.51 -6.76
C ALA A 186 -6.64 -21.86 -6.01
N GLY A 187 -7.80 -22.47 -5.73
CA GLY A 187 -7.88 -23.74 -4.99
C GLY A 187 -7.83 -23.60 -3.45
N ARG A 188 -7.57 -22.40 -2.90
CA ARG A 188 -7.56 -22.15 -1.46
C ARG A 188 -8.96 -21.75 -0.96
N ARG A 189 -9.56 -22.58 -0.11
CA ARG A 189 -10.91 -22.33 0.47
C ARG A 189 -10.89 -21.40 1.69
N ASP A 190 -9.72 -21.19 2.27
CA ASP A 190 -9.49 -20.31 3.41
C ASP A 190 -9.18 -18.86 2.97
N ILE A 191 -9.22 -18.59 1.66
CA ILE A 191 -8.94 -17.26 1.08
C ILE A 191 -10.18 -16.69 0.42
N SER A 192 -10.44 -15.43 0.70
CA SER A 192 -11.49 -14.63 0.05
C SER A 192 -10.95 -13.29 -0.41
N THR A 193 -11.60 -12.68 -1.38
CA THR A 193 -11.32 -11.31 -1.82
C THR A 193 -12.61 -10.51 -1.84
N GLU A 194 -12.54 -9.27 -1.42
CA GLU A 194 -13.65 -8.32 -1.43
C GLU A 194 -13.22 -6.96 -1.98
N MET A 195 -14.19 -6.21 -2.50
CA MET A 195 -14.03 -4.81 -2.89
C MET A 195 -14.71 -3.97 -1.82
N VAL A 196 -13.96 -3.05 -1.19
CA VAL A 196 -14.46 -2.21 -0.10
C VAL A 196 -14.50 -0.77 -0.59
N GLY A 197 -15.70 -0.26 -0.79
CA GLY A 197 -15.94 1.16 -1.11
C GLY A 197 -15.87 2.04 0.13
N CYS A 198 -15.71 3.33 -0.06
CA CYS A 198 -15.88 4.33 0.98
C CYS A 198 -16.75 5.50 0.48
N GLY A 199 -17.29 6.31 1.40
CA GLY A 199 -18.27 7.36 1.08
C GLY A 199 -17.76 8.46 0.14
N ASN A 200 -16.43 8.61 0.00
CA ASN A 200 -15.79 9.60 -0.85
C ASN A 200 -14.60 9.05 -1.67
N CYS A 201 -14.54 7.74 -1.88
CA CYS A 201 -13.53 7.11 -2.74
C CYS A 201 -13.88 7.18 -4.24
N GLY A 202 -14.85 7.97 -4.64
CA GLY A 202 -15.29 8.04 -6.04
C GLY A 202 -15.77 6.67 -6.53
N VAL A 203 -15.24 6.24 -7.66
CA VAL A 203 -15.55 4.94 -8.28
C VAL A 203 -14.55 3.86 -7.93
N GLN A 204 -13.44 4.21 -7.30
CA GLN A 204 -12.43 3.25 -6.88
C GLN A 204 -12.83 2.59 -5.56
N SER A 205 -12.61 1.29 -5.45
CA SER A 205 -12.78 0.54 -4.21
C SER A 205 -11.45 -0.05 -3.79
N SER A 206 -11.20 -0.12 -2.49
CA SER A 206 -10.07 -0.87 -1.95
C SER A 206 -10.23 -2.36 -2.21
N VAL A 207 -9.14 -3.03 -2.49
CA VAL A 207 -9.09 -4.50 -2.67
C VAL A 207 -8.59 -5.12 -1.39
N VAL A 208 -9.34 -6.06 -0.83
CA VAL A 208 -8.93 -6.78 0.37
C VAL A 208 -8.90 -8.27 0.09
N LEU A 209 -7.72 -8.89 0.16
CA LEU A 209 -7.56 -10.34 0.19
C LEU A 209 -7.41 -10.79 1.64
N THR A 210 -8.18 -11.77 2.06
CA THR A 210 -8.16 -12.32 3.42
C THR A 210 -7.74 -13.79 3.38
N ILE A 211 -6.66 -14.13 4.09
CA ILE A 211 -6.26 -15.50 4.41
C ILE A 211 -6.72 -15.76 5.84
N ARG A 212 -7.77 -16.56 6.02
CA ARG A 212 -8.33 -16.80 7.34
C ARG A 212 -7.38 -17.57 8.23
N GLY A 213 -7.17 -17.07 9.44
CA GLY A 213 -6.36 -17.70 10.48
C GLY A 213 -6.91 -19.05 10.91
N THR A 214 -6.00 -20.00 11.15
CA THR A 214 -6.36 -21.38 11.52
C THR A 214 -6.57 -21.57 13.02
N ARG A 215 -5.99 -20.69 13.85
CA ARG A 215 -6.03 -20.81 15.32
C ARG A 215 -6.65 -19.57 15.97
N TRP A 216 -6.25 -18.37 15.54
CA TRP A 216 -6.74 -17.09 16.04
C TRP A 216 -7.34 -16.25 14.91
N PRO A 217 -8.49 -16.68 14.35
CA PRO A 217 -9.08 -16.03 13.17
C PRO A 217 -9.55 -14.59 13.43
N ASP A 218 -9.74 -14.20 14.68
CA ASP A 218 -10.16 -12.84 15.05
C ASP A 218 -8.97 -11.89 15.27
N GLU A 219 -7.74 -12.41 15.31
CA GLU A 219 -6.52 -11.61 15.32
C GLU A 219 -6.07 -11.35 13.88
N ILE A 220 -5.93 -10.06 13.53
CA ILE A 220 -5.73 -9.64 12.15
C ILE A 220 -4.36 -9.00 11.97
N VAL A 221 -3.60 -9.49 11.00
CA VAL A 221 -2.35 -8.92 10.49
C VAL A 221 -2.64 -8.29 9.14
N VAL A 222 -2.20 -7.06 8.90
CA VAL A 222 -2.44 -6.32 7.67
C VAL A 222 -1.12 -5.96 6.99
N LEU A 223 -1.04 -6.20 5.69
CA LEU A 223 -0.04 -5.60 4.80
C LEU A 223 -0.81 -4.74 3.81
N GLY A 224 -0.42 -3.47 3.66
CA GLY A 224 -1.14 -2.49 2.84
C GLY A 224 -0.23 -1.75 1.87
N ALA A 225 -0.83 -1.30 0.76
CA ALA A 225 -0.30 -0.42 -0.26
C ALA A 225 -1.48 0.32 -0.89
N HIS A 226 -1.27 1.43 -1.64
CA HIS A 226 -2.42 2.06 -2.28
C HIS A 226 -2.53 1.79 -3.79
N LEU A 227 -3.74 1.94 -4.32
CA LEU A 227 -4.07 1.57 -5.70
C LEU A 227 -4.05 2.75 -6.65
N ASP A 228 -4.43 3.92 -6.14
CA ASP A 228 -4.54 5.13 -6.96
C ASP A 228 -3.17 5.71 -7.30
N SER A 229 -3.17 6.58 -8.26
CA SER A 229 -2.05 7.45 -8.63
C SER A 229 -2.57 8.82 -9.00
N ILE A 230 -1.73 9.83 -8.82
CA ILE A 230 -2.05 11.22 -9.14
C ILE A 230 -0.95 11.83 -10.01
N SER A 231 -1.28 12.87 -10.73
CA SER A 231 -0.32 13.72 -11.43
C SER A 231 -0.77 15.16 -11.40
N ASN A 232 0.19 16.07 -11.31
CA ASN A 232 -0.02 17.51 -11.43
C ASN A 232 -0.32 17.95 -12.88
N VAL A 233 -0.24 17.02 -13.85
CA VAL A 233 -0.51 17.30 -15.26
C VAL A 233 -1.87 16.76 -15.65
N VAL A 234 -2.77 17.68 -16.00
CA VAL A 234 -4.10 17.38 -16.57
C VAL A 234 -4.04 17.55 -18.08
N LEU A 235 -4.44 16.52 -18.79
CA LEU A 235 -4.49 16.51 -20.25
C LEU A 235 -5.67 17.36 -20.78
N PRO A 236 -5.66 17.79 -22.06
CA PRO A 236 -6.74 18.61 -22.63
C PRO A 236 -8.15 17.99 -22.58
N ASP A 237 -8.24 16.67 -22.48
CA ASP A 237 -9.49 15.92 -22.33
C ASP A 237 -9.96 15.79 -20.87
N GLY A 238 -9.21 16.37 -19.92
CA GLY A 238 -9.50 16.31 -18.49
C GLY A 238 -8.95 15.07 -17.80
N GLU A 239 -8.33 14.15 -18.53
CA GLU A 239 -7.64 13.00 -17.95
C GLU A 239 -6.26 13.39 -17.41
N ARG A 240 -5.70 12.56 -16.53
CA ARG A 240 -4.36 12.74 -15.98
C ARG A 240 -3.39 11.77 -16.66
N ASP A 241 -2.16 12.17 -16.87
CA ASP A 241 -1.06 11.27 -17.18
C ASP A 241 -0.32 10.97 -15.87
N ALA A 242 -0.78 9.93 -15.18
CA ALA A 242 -0.37 9.58 -13.82
C ALA A 242 0.03 8.10 -13.75
N PRO A 243 1.17 7.71 -14.34
CA PRO A 243 1.60 6.30 -14.37
C PRO A 243 1.83 5.73 -12.96
N GLY A 244 2.36 6.51 -12.00
CA GLY A 244 2.53 6.10 -10.63
C GLY A 244 3.25 4.76 -10.51
N ALA A 245 4.40 4.62 -11.15
CA ALA A 245 5.13 3.36 -11.17
C ALA A 245 5.80 3.06 -9.83
N ASP A 246 6.33 4.09 -9.18
CA ASP A 246 6.83 4.00 -7.82
C ASP A 246 5.70 4.24 -6.83
N ASP A 247 4.91 5.28 -7.05
CA ASP A 247 3.81 5.74 -6.22
C ASP A 247 2.43 5.33 -6.80
N ASP A 248 1.76 4.23 -6.39
CA ASP A 248 2.29 3.14 -5.56
C ASP A 248 2.07 1.79 -6.24
N ALA A 249 2.38 1.71 -7.58
CA ALA A 249 2.40 0.40 -8.23
C ALA A 249 3.52 -0.48 -7.64
N SER A 250 4.57 0.13 -7.07
CA SER A 250 5.69 -0.59 -6.46
C SER A 250 5.26 -1.32 -5.19
N GLY A 251 4.51 -0.70 -4.29
CA GLY A 251 3.97 -1.35 -3.09
C GLY A 251 2.97 -2.45 -3.42
N ILE A 252 2.07 -2.23 -4.40
CA ILE A 252 1.17 -3.29 -4.89
C ILE A 252 1.96 -4.47 -5.47
N ALA A 253 3.07 -4.21 -6.17
CA ALA A 253 3.94 -5.27 -6.69
C ALA A 253 4.60 -6.06 -5.57
N VAL A 254 5.06 -5.40 -4.51
CA VAL A 254 5.61 -6.04 -3.30
C VAL A 254 4.55 -6.91 -2.63
N LEU A 255 3.33 -6.41 -2.38
CA LEU A 255 2.22 -7.20 -1.81
C LEU A 255 1.93 -8.45 -2.65
N THR A 256 1.93 -8.28 -3.97
CA THR A 256 1.64 -9.36 -4.93
C THR A 256 2.71 -10.44 -4.89
N ASP A 257 3.99 -10.07 -4.79
CA ASP A 257 5.08 -11.05 -4.72
C ASP A 257 5.13 -11.76 -3.37
N VAL A 258 4.83 -11.07 -2.26
CA VAL A 258 4.62 -11.68 -0.94
C VAL A 258 3.51 -12.74 -1.02
N LEU A 259 2.36 -12.42 -1.63
CA LEU A 259 1.27 -13.38 -1.82
C LEU A 259 1.71 -14.57 -2.67
N ARG A 260 2.36 -14.33 -3.82
CA ARG A 260 2.84 -15.36 -4.72
C ARG A 260 3.72 -16.38 -4.00
N ILE A 261 4.72 -15.89 -3.25
CA ILE A 261 5.65 -16.74 -2.51
C ILE A 261 4.93 -17.49 -1.38
N ALA A 262 4.05 -16.82 -0.65
CA ALA A 262 3.27 -17.45 0.40
C ALA A 262 2.38 -18.59 -0.14
N MET A 263 1.76 -18.39 -1.31
CA MET A 263 0.94 -19.42 -1.97
C MET A 263 1.79 -20.57 -2.49
N ALA A 264 2.93 -20.28 -3.13
CA ALA A 264 3.84 -21.31 -3.65
C ALA A 264 4.41 -22.21 -2.53
N ASN A 265 4.59 -21.67 -1.34
CA ASN A 265 5.08 -22.41 -0.16
C ASN A 265 3.94 -23.00 0.70
N GLY A 266 2.70 -22.89 0.27
CA GLY A 266 1.55 -23.45 0.98
C GLY A 266 1.32 -22.86 2.37
N TRP A 267 1.71 -21.61 2.60
CA TRP A 267 1.61 -20.96 3.90
C TRP A 267 0.18 -20.93 4.45
N ARG A 268 0.02 -21.28 5.73
CA ARG A 268 -1.21 -21.30 6.48
C ARG A 268 -1.02 -20.48 7.76
N PRO A 269 -1.45 -19.23 7.81
CA PRO A 269 -1.30 -18.42 9.01
C PRO A 269 -2.20 -18.92 10.14
N GLN A 270 -1.75 -18.76 11.37
CA GLN A 270 -2.56 -19.00 12.56
C GLN A 270 -3.47 -17.81 12.88
N ARG A 271 -2.98 -16.58 12.67
CA ARG A 271 -3.78 -15.35 12.66
C ARG A 271 -4.31 -15.07 11.26
N THR A 272 -5.42 -14.35 11.16
CA THR A 272 -5.92 -13.89 9.86
C THR A 272 -4.95 -12.87 9.27
N VAL A 273 -4.50 -13.10 8.03
CA VAL A 273 -3.67 -12.14 7.28
C VAL A 273 -4.51 -11.50 6.19
N LYS A 274 -4.40 -10.18 6.08
CA LYS A 274 -5.06 -9.41 5.04
C LYS A 274 -4.03 -8.63 4.22
N LEU A 275 -4.12 -8.76 2.90
CA LEU A 275 -3.43 -7.89 1.96
C LEU A 275 -4.46 -6.87 1.48
N MET A 276 -4.12 -5.59 1.58
CA MET A 276 -5.03 -4.50 1.25
C MET A 276 -4.40 -3.55 0.24
N GLY A 277 -5.07 -3.36 -0.92
CA GLY A 277 -4.81 -2.25 -1.82
C GLY A 277 -5.81 -1.15 -1.52
N TYR A 278 -5.37 -0.02 -0.97
CA TYR A 278 -6.26 1.06 -0.55
C TYR A 278 -6.65 1.95 -1.72
N ALA A 279 -7.88 2.43 -1.72
CA ALA A 279 -8.39 3.37 -2.69
C ALA A 279 -8.22 4.82 -2.22
N ALA A 280 -7.97 5.74 -3.15
CA ALA A 280 -8.03 7.18 -2.92
C ALA A 280 -7.13 7.66 -1.77
N GLU A 281 -5.90 7.14 -1.71
CA GLU A 281 -4.87 7.57 -0.77
C GLU A 281 -4.46 9.02 -1.05
N GLU A 282 -4.12 9.32 -2.30
CA GLU A 282 -3.58 10.56 -2.84
C GLU A 282 -4.45 11.80 -2.60
N VAL A 283 -5.71 11.56 -2.33
CA VAL A 283 -6.72 12.60 -2.06
C VAL A 283 -7.20 12.56 -0.61
N GLY A 284 -6.35 12.08 0.31
CA GLY A 284 -6.55 12.18 1.75
C GLY A 284 -6.86 10.88 2.46
N LEU A 285 -6.10 9.82 2.19
CA LEU A 285 -6.08 8.53 2.91
C LEU A 285 -7.48 7.90 3.06
N ARG A 286 -8.33 8.03 2.03
CA ARG A 286 -9.78 7.79 2.17
C ARG A 286 -10.13 6.34 2.41
N GLY A 287 -9.53 5.44 1.64
CA GLY A 287 -9.81 4.00 1.71
C GLY A 287 -9.32 3.36 3.00
N SER A 288 -8.05 3.58 3.34
CA SER A 288 -7.46 3.05 4.58
C SER A 288 -8.17 3.59 5.83
N ARG A 289 -8.47 4.89 5.82
CA ARG A 289 -9.19 5.55 6.92
C ARG A 289 -10.59 4.94 7.12
N ALA A 290 -11.33 4.72 6.03
CA ALA A 290 -12.66 4.13 6.12
C ALA A 290 -12.61 2.69 6.66
N ILE A 291 -11.64 1.90 6.23
CA ILE A 291 -11.44 0.53 6.73
C ILE A 291 -11.02 0.55 8.20
N ALA A 292 -10.03 1.37 8.58
CA ALA A 292 -9.57 1.48 9.96
C ALA A 292 -10.69 1.97 10.90
N GLN A 293 -11.49 2.95 10.47
CA GLN A 293 -12.66 3.42 11.21
C GLN A 293 -13.68 2.30 11.44
N GLN A 294 -14.01 1.56 10.38
CA GLN A 294 -14.95 0.44 10.48
C GLN A 294 -14.44 -0.63 11.45
N TYR A 295 -13.15 -0.95 11.38
CA TYR A 295 -12.53 -1.92 12.29
C TYR A 295 -12.55 -1.44 13.74
N ALA A 296 -12.34 -0.15 13.98
CA ALA A 296 -12.44 0.43 15.31
C ALA A 296 -13.89 0.37 15.86
N ILE A 297 -14.90 0.69 15.03
CA ILE A 297 -16.31 0.59 15.37
C ILE A 297 -16.69 -0.86 15.71
N GLU A 298 -16.23 -1.82 14.92
CA GLU A 298 -16.50 -3.25 15.12
C GLU A 298 -15.67 -3.88 16.25
N GLY A 299 -14.73 -3.16 16.82
CA GLY A 299 -13.83 -3.68 17.86
C GLY A 299 -12.92 -4.80 17.36
N ARG A 300 -12.50 -4.75 16.09
CA ARG A 300 -11.60 -5.75 15.51
C ARG A 300 -10.23 -5.73 16.18
N LYS A 301 -9.66 -6.91 16.38
CA LYS A 301 -8.33 -7.09 16.96
C LYS A 301 -7.27 -7.08 15.85
N VAL A 302 -6.79 -5.90 15.48
CA VAL A 302 -5.64 -5.76 14.55
C VAL A 302 -4.36 -5.82 15.38
N VAL A 303 -3.52 -6.82 15.11
CA VAL A 303 -2.28 -7.07 15.86
C VAL A 303 -1.07 -6.38 15.27
N GLY A 304 -1.13 -6.01 13.99
CA GLY A 304 -0.10 -5.21 13.34
C GLY A 304 -0.44 -4.87 11.91
N VAL A 305 0.02 -3.71 11.47
CA VAL A 305 -0.11 -3.21 10.10
C VAL A 305 1.27 -2.81 9.59
N LEU A 306 1.66 -3.36 8.45
CA LEU A 306 2.80 -2.93 7.66
C LEU A 306 2.30 -2.17 6.44
N GLN A 307 2.66 -0.91 6.29
CA GLN A 307 2.47 -0.13 5.07
C GLN A 307 3.68 -0.32 4.16
N LEU A 308 3.40 -0.41 2.87
CA LEU A 308 4.37 -0.51 1.78
C LEU A 308 3.95 0.50 0.72
N ASP A 309 4.75 1.54 0.54
CA ASP A 309 4.45 2.66 -0.33
C ASP A 309 5.77 3.26 -0.80
N MET A 310 5.93 3.46 -2.10
CA MET A 310 7.18 3.83 -2.73
C MET A 310 8.34 2.92 -2.31
N THR A 311 8.51 1.83 -3.03
CA THR A 311 9.41 0.74 -2.61
C THR A 311 10.53 0.46 -3.61
N ASN A 312 10.59 1.20 -4.74
CA ASN A 312 11.46 0.83 -5.84
C ASN A 312 12.54 1.85 -6.20
N TYR A 313 12.46 3.09 -5.75
CA TYR A 313 13.53 4.04 -5.99
C TYR A 313 14.63 3.91 -4.93
N LYS A 314 15.90 3.95 -5.38
CA LYS A 314 17.04 3.86 -4.48
C LYS A 314 18.18 4.74 -4.95
N THR A 315 18.55 5.68 -4.10
CA THR A 315 19.81 6.40 -4.19
C THR A 315 20.62 6.20 -2.90
N GLY A 316 21.96 6.16 -3.00
CA GLY A 316 22.81 5.96 -1.83
C GLY A 316 22.90 4.50 -1.34
N SER A 317 23.33 4.34 -0.08
CA SER A 317 23.71 3.04 0.50
C SER A 317 22.61 2.34 1.30
N LEU A 318 21.54 3.03 1.69
CA LEU A 318 20.43 2.45 2.42
C LEU A 318 19.51 1.65 1.47
N ASP A 319 18.84 0.65 1.99
CA ASP A 319 17.82 -0.10 1.26
C ASP A 319 16.41 0.33 1.67
N MET A 320 16.21 0.83 2.89
CA MET A 320 14.94 1.37 3.36
C MET A 320 15.10 2.27 4.58
N ARG A 321 14.08 3.06 4.87
CA ARG A 321 13.98 3.93 6.04
C ARG A 321 12.70 3.67 6.82
N LEU A 322 12.81 3.52 8.14
CA LEU A 322 11.66 3.44 9.03
C LEU A 322 11.08 4.84 9.25
N VAL A 323 9.80 5.02 8.93
CA VAL A 323 9.06 6.25 9.23
C VAL A 323 8.72 6.28 10.71
N THR A 324 9.16 7.35 11.41
CA THR A 324 9.12 7.43 12.88
C THR A 324 7.88 8.12 13.43
N ASP A 325 7.17 8.89 12.62
CA ASP A 325 5.94 9.57 13.02
C ASP A 325 4.69 8.89 12.43
N TYR A 326 3.54 9.17 13.02
CA TYR A 326 2.29 8.46 12.75
C TYR A 326 2.40 6.92 12.82
N SER A 327 3.49 6.40 13.36
CA SER A 327 3.78 4.98 13.53
C SER A 327 3.71 4.59 15.01
N SER A 328 3.27 3.37 15.28
CA SER A 328 3.22 2.82 16.64
C SER A 328 4.64 2.44 17.11
N PRO A 329 5.11 2.89 18.29
CA PRO A 329 6.45 2.53 18.77
C PRO A 329 6.69 1.02 18.87
N VAL A 330 5.68 0.24 19.27
CA VAL A 330 5.80 -1.21 19.37
C VAL A 330 5.99 -1.83 17.99
N MET A 331 5.31 -1.33 16.98
CA MET A 331 5.43 -1.86 15.62
C MET A 331 6.73 -1.39 14.94
N GLN A 332 7.20 -0.18 15.24
CA GLN A 332 8.54 0.28 14.82
C GLN A 332 9.63 -0.67 15.35
N GLN A 333 9.60 -0.97 16.65
CA GLN A 333 10.56 -1.90 17.26
C GLN A 333 10.47 -3.29 16.64
N TYR A 334 9.26 -3.76 16.36
CA TYR A 334 9.05 -5.05 15.72
C TYR A 334 9.61 -5.11 14.30
N LEU A 335 9.37 -4.09 13.46
CA LEU A 335 9.96 -4.01 12.13
C LEU A 335 11.48 -3.94 12.15
N VAL A 336 12.05 -3.22 13.13
CA VAL A 336 13.51 -3.20 13.36
C VAL A 336 14.01 -4.60 13.69
N GLY A 337 13.34 -5.32 14.58
CA GLY A 337 13.69 -6.71 14.93
C GLY A 337 13.62 -7.65 13.74
N LEU A 338 12.57 -7.55 12.92
CA LEU A 338 12.46 -8.34 11.68
C LEU A 338 13.59 -8.01 10.69
N PHE A 339 13.88 -6.73 10.51
CA PHE A 339 14.97 -6.31 9.64
C PHE A 339 16.31 -6.89 10.10
N ASP A 340 16.64 -6.72 11.39
CA ASP A 340 17.92 -7.15 11.95
C ASP A 340 18.06 -8.68 11.92
N THR A 341 16.93 -9.42 12.04
CA THR A 341 16.92 -10.89 12.00
C THR A 341 17.01 -11.44 10.58
N TYR A 342 16.29 -10.86 9.62
CA TYR A 342 16.09 -11.47 8.31
C TYR A 342 16.80 -10.76 7.15
N LEU A 343 16.95 -9.44 7.23
CA LEU A 343 17.46 -8.63 6.12
C LEU A 343 18.92 -8.23 6.30
N ALA A 344 19.32 -7.82 7.49
CA ALA A 344 20.70 -7.43 7.79
C ALA A 344 21.71 -8.57 7.51
N PRO A 345 21.43 -9.85 7.82
CA PRO A 345 22.32 -10.95 7.43
C PRO A 345 22.46 -11.17 5.92
N LEU A 346 21.54 -10.62 5.12
CA LEU A 346 21.59 -10.66 3.66
C LEU A 346 22.30 -9.43 3.07
N GLY A 347 22.84 -8.55 3.92
CA GLY A 347 23.59 -7.37 3.52
C GLY A 347 22.72 -6.12 3.32
N HIS A 348 21.43 -6.16 3.65
CA HIS A 348 20.57 -4.97 3.58
C HIS A 348 20.86 -3.99 4.71
N THR A 349 20.61 -2.73 4.43
CA THR A 349 20.86 -1.60 5.34
C THR A 349 19.60 -0.76 5.52
N ARG A 350 19.41 -0.19 6.71
CA ARG A 350 18.26 0.65 7.04
C ARG A 350 18.64 1.94 7.74
N GLY A 351 17.79 2.94 7.60
CA GLY A 351 17.84 4.19 8.34
C GLY A 351 16.48 4.53 8.94
N THR A 352 16.30 5.77 9.30
CA THR A 352 15.04 6.35 9.79
C THR A 352 14.73 7.65 9.06
N ILE A 353 13.44 8.00 9.03
CA ILE A 353 12.94 9.26 8.50
C ILE A 353 11.75 9.73 9.30
N THR A 354 11.51 11.02 9.34
CA THR A 354 10.31 11.63 9.90
C THR A 354 9.65 12.45 8.80
N CYS A 355 8.44 12.05 8.40
CA CYS A 355 7.68 12.78 7.37
C CYS A 355 7.25 14.18 7.86
N GLY A 356 6.90 14.31 9.13
CA GLY A 356 6.30 15.54 9.67
C GLY A 356 4.79 15.64 9.46
N TYR A 357 4.20 14.72 8.69
CA TYR A 357 2.79 14.68 8.34
C TYR A 357 2.31 13.22 8.15
N ALA A 358 1.01 13.02 7.89
CA ALA A 358 0.44 11.70 7.60
C ALA A 358 0.76 11.30 6.17
N CYS A 359 1.98 10.83 5.94
CA CYS A 359 2.56 10.66 4.60
C CYS A 359 2.17 9.36 3.91
N SER A 360 1.41 8.47 4.53
CA SER A 360 0.81 7.29 3.91
C SER A 360 -0.24 6.64 4.81
N ASP A 361 -0.84 5.55 4.35
CA ASP A 361 -1.98 4.86 4.96
C ASP A 361 -1.74 4.29 6.37
N HIS A 362 -0.48 4.09 6.80
CA HIS A 362 -0.14 3.71 8.17
C HIS A 362 -0.73 4.70 9.19
N ALA A 363 -0.80 5.98 8.80
CA ALA A 363 -1.34 7.04 9.66
C ALA A 363 -2.82 6.83 9.97
N SER A 364 -3.60 6.33 9.01
CA SER A 364 -5.00 5.98 9.21
C SER A 364 -5.19 4.96 10.32
N TRP A 365 -4.39 3.91 10.33
CA TRP A 365 -4.46 2.84 11.33
C TRP A 365 -4.03 3.31 12.71
N THR A 366 -2.89 4.00 12.78
CA THR A 366 -2.37 4.55 14.04
C THR A 366 -3.35 5.54 14.66
N GLN A 367 -4.05 6.31 13.84
CA GLN A 367 -5.02 7.30 14.27
C GLN A 367 -6.21 6.66 15.00
N TYR A 368 -6.62 5.47 14.60
CA TYR A 368 -7.65 4.68 15.28
C TYR A 368 -7.09 3.77 16.38
N GLY A 369 -5.80 3.90 16.74
CA GLY A 369 -5.16 3.18 17.84
C GLY A 369 -4.65 1.79 17.49
N PHE A 370 -4.65 1.41 16.22
CA PHE A 370 -4.08 0.14 15.79
C PHE A 370 -2.55 0.23 15.65
N PRO A 371 -1.81 -0.83 16.02
CA PRO A 371 -0.35 -0.86 15.85
C PRO A 371 0.00 -0.89 14.37
N SER A 372 0.58 0.19 13.88
CA SER A 372 0.98 0.36 12.47
C SER A 372 2.36 0.95 12.36
N ALA A 373 3.11 0.55 11.33
CA ALA A 373 4.37 1.17 10.95
C ALA A 373 4.60 1.08 9.44
N PHE A 374 5.54 1.89 8.95
CA PHE A 374 5.83 2.08 7.55
C PHE A 374 7.33 2.06 7.31
N MET A 375 7.77 1.24 6.35
CA MET A 375 9.12 1.28 5.78
C MET A 375 9.05 1.89 4.40
N PHE A 376 9.81 2.95 4.22
CA PHE A 376 9.86 3.80 3.03
C PHE A 376 11.17 3.61 2.27
N GLU A 377 11.20 3.92 1.00
CA GLU A 377 12.40 3.87 0.18
C GLU A 377 13.49 4.84 0.66
N PRO A 378 14.76 4.61 0.34
CA PRO A 378 15.84 5.47 0.77
C PRO A 378 16.15 6.55 -0.25
N ALA A 379 16.35 7.79 0.21
CA ALA A 379 17.02 8.82 -0.55
C ALA A 379 18.49 8.96 -0.17
N ALA A 380 19.28 9.55 -1.04
CA ALA A 380 20.73 9.66 -0.87
C ALA A 380 21.11 10.54 0.33
N GLY A 381 21.46 9.89 1.42
CA GLY A 381 22.24 10.52 2.49
C GLY A 381 21.53 11.52 3.38
N THR A 382 20.24 11.71 3.28
CA THR A 382 19.49 12.72 4.03
C THR A 382 18.35 12.13 4.85
N THR A 383 17.88 12.90 5.82
CA THR A 383 16.65 12.66 6.56
C THR A 383 15.47 13.45 5.98
N SER A 384 15.66 14.09 4.81
CA SER A 384 14.67 14.91 4.12
C SER A 384 13.95 14.10 3.07
N LEU A 385 12.65 14.35 2.91
CA LEU A 385 11.83 13.81 1.82
C LEU A 385 12.17 14.47 0.46
N SER A 386 12.83 15.63 0.46
CA SER A 386 13.21 16.35 -0.77
C SER A 386 14.17 15.59 -1.68
N ASP A 387 14.79 14.51 -1.18
CA ASP A 387 15.70 13.67 -1.95
C ASP A 387 15.06 12.33 -2.35
N ASP A 388 13.76 12.19 -2.15
CA ASP A 388 12.98 11.04 -2.57
C ASP A 388 12.86 10.98 -4.11
N PHE A 389 12.07 10.08 -4.63
CA PHE A 389 11.92 9.95 -6.08
C PHE A 389 11.46 11.28 -6.72
N PRO A 390 12.32 11.93 -7.56
CA PRO A 390 12.08 13.30 -8.00
C PRO A 390 10.94 13.47 -9.01
N TYR A 391 10.36 12.36 -9.44
CA TYR A 391 9.27 12.33 -10.42
C TYR A 391 7.91 11.95 -9.81
N ILE A 392 7.83 11.86 -8.48
CA ILE A 392 6.57 11.61 -7.78
C ILE A 392 5.48 12.61 -8.24
N HIS A 393 4.25 12.16 -8.39
CA HIS A 393 3.10 12.95 -8.85
C HIS A 393 3.27 13.63 -10.22
N THR A 394 4.07 13.04 -11.10
CA THR A 394 4.28 13.54 -12.46
C THR A 394 4.10 12.43 -13.50
N PRO A 395 3.93 12.77 -14.79
CA PRO A 395 3.94 11.79 -15.88
C PRO A 395 5.26 11.01 -16.00
N ASN A 396 6.31 11.43 -15.30
CA ASN A 396 7.62 10.80 -15.30
C ASN A 396 7.79 9.77 -14.18
N ASP A 397 6.79 9.53 -13.34
CA ASP A 397 6.80 8.41 -12.41
C ASP A 397 6.63 7.10 -13.19
N THR A 398 7.74 6.63 -13.75
CA THR A 398 7.80 5.47 -14.63
C THR A 398 8.94 4.53 -14.23
N LEU A 399 8.80 3.25 -14.50
CA LEU A 399 9.86 2.27 -14.25
C LEU A 399 11.16 2.61 -15.02
N ALA A 400 11.05 3.31 -16.16
CA ALA A 400 12.21 3.78 -16.91
C ALA A 400 13.07 4.77 -16.12
N ASN A 401 12.43 5.69 -15.39
CA ASN A 401 13.13 6.68 -14.58
C ASN A 401 13.67 6.10 -13.26
N MET A 402 13.25 4.91 -12.89
CA MET A 402 13.83 4.09 -11.82
C MET A 402 14.92 3.11 -12.34
N GLY A 403 15.42 3.30 -13.56
CA GLY A 403 16.50 2.49 -14.14
C GLY A 403 16.05 1.12 -14.68
N LEU A 404 14.77 0.92 -14.97
CA LEU A 404 14.17 -0.34 -15.48
C LEU A 404 14.42 -1.55 -14.58
N SER A 405 14.64 -1.33 -13.28
CA SER A 405 14.98 -2.37 -12.31
C SER A 405 14.06 -2.30 -11.10
N THR A 406 13.68 -3.46 -10.59
CA THR A 406 12.94 -3.60 -9.34
C THR A 406 13.78 -4.27 -8.24
N ALA A 407 15.10 -4.23 -8.40
CA ALA A 407 16.03 -4.72 -7.38
C ALA A 407 15.86 -4.03 -6.00
N PRO A 408 15.56 -2.72 -5.90
CA PRO A 408 15.26 -2.09 -4.62
C PRO A 408 14.07 -2.72 -3.90
N SER A 409 12.98 -3.03 -4.60
CA SER A 409 11.78 -3.63 -4.01
C SER A 409 12.01 -5.03 -3.41
N VAL A 410 13.10 -5.71 -3.76
CA VAL A 410 13.45 -7.04 -3.21
C VAL A 410 13.53 -7.02 -1.68
N ALA A 411 14.11 -5.97 -1.10
CA ALA A 411 14.21 -5.84 0.35
C ALA A 411 12.83 -5.72 1.01
N PHE A 412 11.91 -5.01 0.37
CA PHE A 412 10.54 -4.83 0.87
C PHE A 412 9.72 -6.12 0.81
N VAL A 413 9.85 -6.93 -0.26
CA VAL A 413 9.23 -8.26 -0.31
C VAL A 413 9.76 -9.15 0.81
N ARG A 414 11.07 -9.15 1.06
CA ARG A 414 11.69 -9.90 2.16
C ARG A 414 11.14 -9.47 3.52
N LEU A 415 10.97 -8.17 3.74
CA LEU A 415 10.36 -7.65 4.96
C LEU A 415 8.88 -8.07 5.07
N GLY A 416 8.11 -7.97 3.99
CA GLY A 416 6.72 -8.40 3.94
C GLY A 416 6.54 -9.89 4.24
N LEU A 417 7.44 -10.75 3.71
CA LEU A 417 7.46 -12.18 4.03
C LEU A 417 7.79 -12.43 5.50
N ALA A 418 8.79 -11.74 6.05
CA ALA A 418 9.14 -11.84 7.46
C ALA A 418 7.98 -11.37 8.35
N PHE A 419 7.35 -10.24 8.04
CA PHE A 419 6.20 -9.71 8.77
C PHE A 419 5.00 -10.68 8.72
N MET A 420 4.63 -11.15 7.53
CA MET A 420 3.55 -12.11 7.37
C MET A 420 3.86 -13.44 8.07
N GLY A 421 5.09 -13.90 7.95
CA GLY A 421 5.53 -15.21 8.48
C GLY A 421 5.56 -15.25 10.00
N GLU A 422 6.09 -14.21 10.63
CA GLU A 422 6.20 -14.10 12.08
C GLU A 422 4.88 -13.68 12.72
N LEU A 423 4.37 -12.50 12.36
CA LEU A 423 3.19 -11.96 13.01
C LEU A 423 1.93 -12.77 12.70
N GLY A 424 1.84 -13.33 11.49
CA GLY A 424 0.79 -14.27 11.10
C GLY A 424 0.94 -15.65 11.71
N GLU A 425 2.08 -15.95 12.34
CA GLU A 425 2.45 -17.27 12.84
C GLU A 425 2.19 -18.39 11.80
N VAL A 426 2.81 -18.21 10.65
CA VAL A 426 2.57 -19.09 9.51
C VAL A 426 3.06 -20.51 9.81
N ARG A 427 2.31 -21.49 9.33
CA ARG A 427 2.69 -22.91 9.32
C ARG A 427 2.51 -23.46 7.90
N THR A 428 3.26 -24.49 7.57
CA THR A 428 3.00 -25.33 6.39
C THR A 428 2.07 -26.47 6.77
N PRO A 429 1.22 -26.96 5.86
CA PRO A 429 0.47 -28.18 6.10
C PRO A 429 1.42 -29.32 6.50
N LEU A 430 1.11 -30.04 7.57
CA LEU A 430 1.82 -31.28 7.86
C LEU A 430 1.71 -32.18 6.63
N ALA A 431 2.86 -32.64 6.11
CA ALA A 431 2.86 -33.68 5.09
C ALA A 431 2.03 -34.85 5.61
N LEU A 432 0.95 -35.20 4.92
CA LEU A 432 0.21 -36.41 5.25
C LEU A 432 1.19 -37.56 5.19
N PRO A 433 1.27 -38.43 6.23
CA PRO A 433 2.12 -39.61 6.17
C PRO A 433 1.72 -40.40 4.91
N LEU A 434 2.72 -40.73 4.09
CA LEU A 434 2.48 -41.57 2.92
C LEU A 434 1.73 -42.83 3.39
N PRO A 435 0.69 -43.26 2.68
CA PRO A 435 -0.02 -44.46 3.03
C PRO A 435 1.01 -45.58 3.13
N SER A 436 1.10 -46.20 4.31
CA SER A 436 2.00 -47.33 4.52
C SER A 436 1.65 -48.39 3.48
N THR A 437 2.55 -48.65 2.57
CA THR A 437 2.44 -49.81 1.68
C THR A 437 2.47 -51.06 2.58
N ARG A 438 1.30 -51.55 2.94
CA ARG A 438 1.20 -52.88 3.55
C ARG A 438 1.71 -53.87 2.50
N LYS A 439 2.82 -54.50 2.82
CA LYS A 439 3.30 -55.69 2.11
C LYS A 439 2.37 -56.89 2.39
#